data_51154969bd0170f70465e1087129eaa0
#
_entry.id   51154969bd0170f70465e1087129eaa0
#
_cell.length_a   1.000
_cell.length_b   1.000
_cell.length_c   1.000
_cell.angle_alpha   90.00
_cell.angle_beta   90.00
_cell.angle_gamma   90.00
#
_symmetry.space_group_name_H-M   'P 1'
#
loop_
_entity.id
_entity.type
_entity.pdbx_description
1 polymer ?
#
loop_
_entity_poly.entity_id
_entity_poly.type
_entity_poly.pdbx_seq_one_letter_code
_entity_poly.pdbx_strand_id
1 'polypeptide(L)'
;MTTNAETVAPNQQVEKKRLGFWIDLFRRLIREKPLGTFGLFVVILLFFTGIFANFIAPFPLNAVHLVDRLSPPSAKYLLGTDQLGTDVLSQLIYGARISMIIGVIGTLLSKLISTTIGVTSGFFGGKFDMIVQRFVDAFMAVPQLIVLMTIMSIIGNGMFQVILVLGITTGISSSRVIRSAVITIKSNMYVQAADAIGCGSIRTMTRHILPNIMATIIIDATIIMGAIILQEASLSFLGYGVPPDIPSWGSMLSLQGEKYMQQAPALALWPGFALSIVVYGINMFGDALRDLLDPRLRGGVGRYTLNNKNLKKLKKSLRNHQLAAKI
;
A
#
# COMPACT_ATOMS: atom_id res chain seq x y z
N MET A 1 31.91 36.59 32.36
CA MET A 1 30.61 36.00 32.02
C MET A 1 30.83 35.07 30.81
N THR A 2 31.06 33.81 31.08
CA THR A 2 31.34 32.77 30.07
C THR A 2 30.07 32.00 29.81
N THR A 3 29.46 32.23 28.66
CA THR A 3 28.28 31.50 28.18
C THR A 3 28.69 30.08 27.77
N ASN A 4 28.25 29.10 28.53
CA ASN A 4 28.33 27.69 28.16
C ASN A 4 27.41 27.44 26.98
N ALA A 5 27.97 27.43 25.76
CA ALA A 5 27.30 26.86 24.59
C ALA A 5 27.37 25.34 24.69
N GLU A 6 26.31 24.70 25.16
CA GLU A 6 26.13 23.25 25.06
C GLU A 6 26.19 22.86 23.58
N THR A 7 27.27 22.27 23.16
CA THR A 7 27.42 21.61 21.85
C THR A 7 26.59 20.35 21.85
N VAL A 8 25.30 20.49 21.48
CA VAL A 8 24.42 19.35 21.21
C VAL A 8 24.97 18.63 19.98
N ALA A 9 25.42 17.40 20.14
CA ALA A 9 26.01 16.60 19.10
C ALA A 9 25.06 16.53 17.86
N PRO A 10 25.57 16.69 16.62
CA PRO A 10 24.77 16.82 15.41
C PRO A 10 23.83 15.62 15.16
N ASN A 11 24.14 14.47 15.71
CA ASN A 11 23.33 13.25 15.58
C ASN A 11 22.00 13.33 16.38
N GLN A 12 22.00 13.96 17.54
CA GLN A 12 20.79 14.11 18.36
C GLN A 12 19.77 15.09 17.76
N GLN A 13 20.23 16.09 17.01
CA GLN A 13 19.32 17.02 16.32
C GLN A 13 18.63 16.40 15.11
N VAL A 14 19.31 15.50 14.40
CA VAL A 14 18.75 14.78 13.25
C VAL A 14 17.71 13.75 13.70
N GLU A 15 17.96 13.03 14.79
CA GLU A 15 16.99 12.08 15.37
C GLU A 15 15.76 12.79 15.92
N LYS A 16 15.90 13.89 16.65
CA LYS A 16 14.76 14.69 17.14
C LYS A 16 13.92 15.25 16.00
N LYS A 17 14.52 15.68 14.88
CA LYS A 17 13.77 16.12 13.69
C LYS A 17 13.03 14.97 13.01
N ARG A 18 13.61 13.76 12.94
CA ARG A 18 12.95 12.59 12.36
C ARG A 18 11.78 12.11 13.22
N LEU A 19 11.95 12.04 14.52
CA LEU A 19 10.86 11.65 15.43
C LEU A 19 9.70 12.66 15.38
N GLY A 20 9.99 13.95 15.33
CA GLY A 20 8.98 15.00 15.16
C GLY A 20 8.19 14.90 13.85
N PHE A 21 8.83 14.47 12.74
CA PHE A 21 8.17 14.29 11.45
C PHE A 21 7.12 13.16 11.50
N TRP A 22 7.45 11.99 12.05
CA TRP A 22 6.53 10.85 12.13
C TRP A 22 5.36 11.11 13.08
N ILE A 23 5.62 11.78 14.20
CA ILE A 23 4.58 12.19 15.16
C ILE A 23 3.63 13.20 14.53
N ASP A 24 4.14 14.19 13.79
CA ASP A 24 3.31 15.17 13.07
C ASP A 24 2.49 14.52 11.97
N LEU A 25 3.10 13.60 11.20
CA LEU A 25 2.40 12.82 10.16
C LEU A 25 1.23 12.02 10.77
N PHE A 26 1.47 11.31 11.85
CA PHE A 26 0.45 10.51 12.55
C PHE A 26 -0.66 11.39 13.15
N ARG A 27 -0.29 12.51 13.75
CA ARG A 27 -1.25 13.47 14.30
C ARG A 27 -2.14 14.08 13.22
N ARG A 28 -1.56 14.40 12.06
CA ARG A 28 -2.32 14.91 10.89
C ARG A 28 -3.20 13.83 10.29
N LEU A 29 -2.73 12.59 10.17
CA LEU A 29 -3.54 11.48 9.70
C LEU A 29 -4.83 11.37 10.52
N ILE A 30 -4.72 11.36 11.85
CA ILE A 30 -5.88 11.24 12.74
C ILE A 30 -6.81 12.45 12.64
N ARG A 31 -6.28 13.68 12.56
CA ARG A 31 -7.10 14.90 12.59
C ARG A 31 -7.67 15.31 11.24
N GLU A 32 -6.90 15.14 10.17
CA GLU A 32 -7.23 15.67 8.85
C GLU A 32 -7.84 14.61 7.92
N LYS A 33 -7.58 13.31 8.18
CA LYS A 33 -7.96 12.18 7.31
C LYS A 33 -8.60 11.03 8.09
N PRO A 34 -9.85 11.17 8.56
CA PRO A 34 -10.51 10.15 9.36
C PRO A 34 -10.67 8.80 8.62
N LEU A 35 -10.96 8.81 7.32
CA LEU A 35 -11.02 7.60 6.50
C LEU A 35 -9.65 6.92 6.37
N GLY A 36 -8.57 7.69 6.24
CA GLY A 36 -7.21 7.15 6.26
C GLY A 36 -6.82 6.55 7.61
N THR A 37 -7.32 7.13 8.71
CA THR A 37 -7.13 6.58 10.06
C THR A 37 -7.87 5.25 10.23
N PHE A 38 -9.09 5.14 9.72
CA PHE A 38 -9.81 3.87 9.65
C PHE A 38 -9.04 2.84 8.81
N GLY A 39 -8.52 3.25 7.64
CA GLY A 39 -7.69 2.40 6.80
C GLY A 39 -6.43 1.89 7.53
N LEU A 40 -5.73 2.77 8.25
CA LEU A 40 -4.58 2.37 9.08
C LEU A 40 -4.98 1.37 10.18
N PHE A 41 -6.12 1.58 10.82
CA PHE A 41 -6.63 0.62 11.82
C PHE A 41 -6.88 -0.76 11.20
N VAL A 42 -7.50 -0.82 10.02
CA VAL A 42 -7.72 -2.08 9.29
C VAL A 42 -6.39 -2.76 8.92
N VAL A 43 -5.40 -1.99 8.45
CA VAL A 43 -4.06 -2.51 8.16
C VAL A 43 -3.41 -3.08 9.41
N ILE A 44 -3.44 -2.35 10.53
CA ILE A 44 -2.91 -2.84 11.81
C ILE A 44 -3.63 -4.11 12.26
N LEU A 45 -4.95 -4.16 12.11
CA LEU A 45 -5.76 -5.33 12.44
C LEU A 45 -5.37 -6.54 11.58
N LEU A 46 -5.16 -6.36 10.27
CA LEU A 46 -4.68 -7.41 9.36
C LEU A 46 -3.33 -7.96 9.82
N PHE A 47 -2.37 -7.07 10.11
CA PHE A 47 -1.04 -7.48 10.58
C PHE A 47 -1.10 -8.19 11.94
N PHE A 48 -1.89 -7.65 12.87
CA PHE A 48 -2.08 -8.26 14.18
C PHE A 48 -2.70 -9.66 14.04
N THR A 49 -3.78 -9.79 13.30
CA THR A 49 -4.45 -11.08 13.05
C THR A 49 -3.53 -12.06 12.34
N GLY A 50 -2.80 -11.62 11.32
CA GLY A 50 -1.88 -12.49 10.57
C GLY A 50 -0.70 -12.98 11.40
N ILE A 51 -0.07 -12.11 12.20
CA ILE A 51 1.08 -12.46 13.05
C ILE A 51 0.64 -13.40 14.18
N PHE A 52 -0.43 -13.04 14.87
CA PHE A 52 -0.92 -13.78 16.03
C PHE A 52 -1.98 -14.84 15.71
N ALA A 53 -2.13 -15.25 14.45
CA ALA A 53 -3.16 -16.19 14.02
C ALA A 53 -3.18 -17.48 14.86
N ASN A 54 -2.02 -18.06 15.18
CA ASN A 54 -1.92 -19.28 16.01
C ASN A 54 -2.43 -19.11 17.46
N PHE A 55 -2.48 -17.86 17.95
CA PHE A 55 -2.94 -17.56 19.31
C PHE A 55 -4.40 -17.09 19.34
N ILE A 56 -4.87 -16.51 18.23
CA ILE A 56 -6.21 -15.93 18.13
C ILE A 56 -7.21 -16.96 17.60
N ALA A 57 -6.77 -17.88 16.70
CA ALA A 57 -7.64 -18.87 16.11
C ALA A 57 -8.14 -19.86 17.17
N PRO A 58 -9.47 -20.06 17.29
CA PRO A 58 -10.05 -21.00 18.26
C PRO A 58 -9.62 -22.45 18.03
N PHE A 59 -9.40 -22.83 16.76
CA PHE A 59 -9.00 -24.18 16.36
C PHE A 59 -7.72 -24.15 15.51
N PRO A 60 -6.88 -25.20 15.59
CA PRO A 60 -5.73 -25.32 14.71
C PRO A 60 -6.15 -25.49 13.26
N LEU A 61 -5.27 -25.07 12.34
CA LEU A 61 -5.54 -25.00 10.89
C LEU A 61 -6.12 -26.30 10.29
N ASN A 62 -5.67 -27.44 10.75
CA ASN A 62 -6.01 -28.76 10.20
C ASN A 62 -7.04 -29.54 11.06
N ALA A 63 -7.77 -28.85 11.93
CA ALA A 63 -8.81 -29.50 12.76
C ALA A 63 -10.05 -29.79 11.92
N VAL A 64 -10.15 -31.00 11.40
CA VAL A 64 -11.28 -31.51 10.61
C VAL A 64 -12.24 -32.28 11.52
N HIS A 65 -13.53 -31.89 11.53
CA HIS A 65 -14.58 -32.52 12.31
C HIS A 65 -15.77 -32.87 11.42
N LEU A 66 -15.69 -33.97 10.66
CA LEU A 66 -16.70 -34.35 9.66
C LEU A 66 -18.12 -34.50 10.23
N VAL A 67 -18.26 -34.78 11.54
CA VAL A 67 -19.55 -34.85 12.22
C VAL A 67 -20.24 -33.48 12.30
N ASP A 68 -19.43 -32.41 12.42
CA ASP A 68 -19.91 -31.02 12.56
C ASP A 68 -19.96 -30.29 11.18
N ARG A 69 -20.06 -31.03 10.09
CA ARG A 69 -20.09 -30.50 8.71
C ARG A 69 -21.24 -29.52 8.52
N LEU A 70 -20.95 -28.35 7.91
CA LEU A 70 -21.94 -27.30 7.57
C LEU A 70 -22.81 -26.89 8.76
N SER A 71 -22.27 -26.97 9.97
CA SER A 71 -22.99 -26.57 11.17
C SER A 71 -23.16 -25.06 11.22
N PRO A 72 -24.34 -24.57 11.62
CA PRO A 72 -24.61 -23.13 11.72
C PRO A 72 -23.77 -22.49 12.86
N PRO A 73 -23.70 -21.17 12.91
CA PRO A 73 -23.05 -20.44 14.00
C PRO A 73 -23.53 -20.90 15.38
N SER A 74 -22.60 -21.17 16.28
CA SER A 74 -22.87 -21.66 17.64
C SER A 74 -21.81 -21.15 18.62
N ALA A 75 -22.00 -21.39 19.94
CA ALA A 75 -21.01 -21.02 20.94
C ALA A 75 -19.66 -21.74 20.74
N LYS A 76 -19.65 -22.94 20.11
CA LYS A 76 -18.43 -23.68 19.76
C LYS A 76 -17.81 -23.18 18.46
N TYR A 77 -18.62 -22.88 17.46
CA TYR A 77 -18.22 -22.42 16.12
C TYR A 77 -18.87 -21.07 15.84
N LEU A 78 -18.20 -19.98 16.17
CA LEU A 78 -18.77 -18.63 16.13
C LEU A 78 -19.31 -18.22 14.74
N LEU A 79 -18.65 -18.65 13.67
CA LEU A 79 -19.07 -18.38 12.27
C LEU A 79 -19.59 -19.64 11.55
N GLY A 80 -19.77 -20.74 12.30
CA GLY A 80 -20.14 -22.03 11.74
C GLY A 80 -18.93 -22.81 11.20
N THR A 81 -19.23 -23.92 10.50
CA THR A 81 -18.21 -24.82 9.92
C THR A 81 -18.39 -25.00 8.43
N ASP A 82 -17.32 -25.38 7.76
CA ASP A 82 -17.32 -25.65 6.32
C ASP A 82 -17.75 -27.10 5.99
N GLN A 83 -17.56 -27.51 4.72
CA GLN A 83 -17.87 -28.84 4.23
C GLN A 83 -17.03 -29.97 4.83
N LEU A 84 -15.93 -29.66 5.49
CA LEU A 84 -15.05 -30.60 6.20
C LEU A 84 -15.27 -30.54 7.71
N GLY A 85 -16.18 -29.68 8.19
CA GLY A 85 -16.39 -29.41 9.60
C GLY A 85 -15.27 -28.56 10.23
N THR A 86 -14.49 -27.84 9.40
CA THR A 86 -13.43 -26.92 9.87
C THR A 86 -14.07 -25.60 10.28
N ASP A 87 -13.60 -25.00 11.38
CA ASP A 87 -14.10 -23.73 11.88
C ASP A 87 -13.81 -22.57 10.92
N VAL A 88 -14.86 -21.89 10.47
CA VAL A 88 -14.79 -20.79 9.49
C VAL A 88 -14.03 -19.58 10.05
N LEU A 89 -14.18 -19.28 11.35
CA LEU A 89 -13.46 -18.17 11.97
C LEU A 89 -11.94 -18.43 11.99
N SER A 90 -11.53 -19.65 12.33
CA SER A 90 -10.12 -20.05 12.30
C SER A 90 -9.55 -19.95 10.90
N GLN A 91 -10.27 -20.45 9.87
CA GLN A 91 -9.85 -20.31 8.48
C GLN A 91 -9.73 -18.85 8.04
N LEU A 92 -10.66 -17.97 8.45
CA LEU A 92 -10.63 -16.55 8.15
C LEU A 92 -9.40 -15.85 8.75
N ILE A 93 -9.03 -16.22 9.99
CA ILE A 93 -7.84 -15.73 10.71
C ILE A 93 -6.56 -16.22 10.03
N TYR A 94 -6.47 -17.49 9.66
CA TYR A 94 -5.31 -18.02 8.92
C TYR A 94 -5.24 -17.43 7.51
N GLY A 95 -6.38 -17.21 6.85
CA GLY A 95 -6.45 -16.51 5.56
C GLY A 95 -5.88 -15.10 5.62
N ALA A 96 -6.12 -14.35 6.70
CA ALA A 96 -5.50 -13.06 6.94
C ALA A 96 -3.97 -13.12 6.95
N ARG A 97 -3.37 -14.17 7.52
CA ARG A 97 -1.91 -14.40 7.49
C ARG A 97 -1.40 -14.58 6.07
N ILE A 98 -2.07 -15.38 5.25
CA ILE A 98 -1.68 -15.62 3.86
C ILE A 98 -1.75 -14.33 3.05
N SER A 99 -2.86 -13.61 3.15
CA SER A 99 -3.04 -12.32 2.48
C SER A 99 -1.99 -11.28 2.92
N MET A 100 -1.64 -11.24 4.22
CA MET A 100 -0.59 -10.39 4.75
C MET A 100 0.78 -10.73 4.15
N ILE A 101 1.17 -12.02 4.14
CA ILE A 101 2.47 -12.46 3.63
C ILE A 101 2.60 -12.15 2.14
N ILE A 102 1.59 -12.54 1.34
CA ILE A 102 1.59 -12.31 -0.11
C ILE A 102 1.53 -10.81 -0.42
N GLY A 103 0.69 -10.06 0.28
CA GLY A 103 0.57 -8.63 0.13
C GLY A 103 1.88 -7.89 0.40
N VAL A 104 2.56 -8.21 1.51
CA VAL A 104 3.83 -7.56 1.90
C VAL A 104 4.97 -7.98 0.99
N ILE A 105 5.23 -9.29 0.86
CA ILE A 105 6.41 -9.77 0.13
C ILE A 105 6.24 -9.52 -1.37
N GLY A 106 5.03 -9.72 -1.92
CA GLY A 106 4.72 -9.41 -3.31
C GLY A 106 4.89 -7.91 -3.62
N THR A 107 4.47 -7.03 -2.70
CA THR A 107 4.69 -5.58 -2.85
C THR A 107 6.17 -5.22 -2.78
N LEU A 108 6.93 -5.78 -1.86
CA LEU A 108 8.38 -5.52 -1.76
C LEU A 108 9.09 -5.95 -3.04
N LEU A 109 8.80 -7.12 -3.57
CA LEU A 109 9.34 -7.61 -4.83
C LEU A 109 8.92 -6.71 -6.00
N SER A 110 7.64 -6.34 -6.07
CA SER A 110 7.12 -5.41 -7.06
C SER A 110 7.85 -4.06 -7.01
N LYS A 111 8.08 -3.50 -5.82
CA LYS A 111 8.81 -2.23 -5.66
C LYS A 111 10.28 -2.34 -6.05
N LEU A 112 10.93 -3.44 -5.75
CA LEU A 112 12.30 -3.68 -6.18
C LEU A 112 12.41 -3.65 -7.71
N ILE A 113 11.53 -4.38 -8.40
CA ILE A 113 11.50 -4.48 -9.86
C ILE A 113 11.10 -3.13 -10.49
N SER A 114 10.01 -2.53 -10.02
CA SER A 114 9.51 -1.26 -10.57
C SER A 114 10.48 -0.11 -10.37
N THR A 115 11.16 -0.07 -9.22
CA THR A 115 12.18 0.95 -8.93
C THR A 115 13.40 0.76 -9.83
N THR A 116 13.88 -0.47 -9.99
CA THR A 116 15.02 -0.76 -10.85
C THR A 116 14.73 -0.39 -12.30
N ILE A 117 13.61 -0.85 -12.86
CA ILE A 117 13.20 -0.54 -14.25
C ILE A 117 12.92 0.96 -14.41
N GLY A 118 12.13 1.54 -13.51
CA GLY A 118 11.70 2.93 -13.63
C GLY A 118 12.84 3.93 -13.44
N VAL A 119 13.76 3.67 -12.49
CA VAL A 119 14.91 4.56 -12.24
C VAL A 119 15.89 4.48 -13.41
N THR A 120 16.24 3.30 -13.87
CA THR A 120 17.19 3.16 -15.00
C THR A 120 16.61 3.72 -16.28
N SER A 121 15.38 3.36 -16.63
CA SER A 121 14.68 3.84 -17.82
C SER A 121 14.50 5.38 -17.81
N GLY A 122 14.00 5.95 -16.72
CA GLY A 122 13.80 7.39 -16.59
C GLY A 122 15.11 8.20 -16.54
N PHE A 123 16.17 7.62 -15.95
CA PHE A 123 17.46 8.30 -15.86
C PHE A 123 18.21 8.32 -17.18
N PHE A 124 18.41 7.16 -17.83
CA PHE A 124 19.16 7.10 -19.09
C PHE A 124 18.40 7.75 -20.25
N GLY A 125 17.08 7.54 -20.32
CA GLY A 125 16.27 8.14 -21.38
C GLY A 125 16.61 7.62 -22.80
N GLY A 126 16.24 8.39 -23.83
CA GLY A 126 16.60 8.14 -25.21
C GLY A 126 16.19 6.76 -25.73
N LYS A 127 17.08 6.11 -26.49
CA LYS A 127 16.84 4.78 -27.09
C LYS A 127 16.68 3.67 -26.05
N PHE A 128 17.41 3.74 -24.94
CA PHE A 128 17.31 2.76 -23.86
C PHE A 128 15.90 2.78 -23.25
N ASP A 129 15.43 3.96 -22.87
CA ASP A 129 14.09 4.15 -22.35
C ASP A 129 13.02 3.67 -23.34
N MET A 130 13.16 4.04 -24.61
CA MET A 130 12.23 3.62 -25.67
C MET A 130 12.14 2.09 -25.77
N ILE A 131 13.24 1.37 -25.75
CA ILE A 131 13.25 -0.10 -25.83
C ILE A 131 12.59 -0.70 -24.58
N VAL A 132 13.01 -0.28 -23.39
CA VAL A 132 12.45 -0.77 -22.11
C VAL A 132 10.93 -0.53 -22.07
N GLN A 133 10.46 0.67 -22.45
CA GLN A 133 9.04 0.96 -22.46
C GLN A 133 8.27 0.13 -23.49
N ARG A 134 8.84 -0.26 -24.62
CA ARG A 134 8.19 -1.18 -25.57
C ARG A 134 7.90 -2.55 -24.96
N PHE A 135 8.85 -3.08 -24.16
CA PHE A 135 8.59 -4.32 -23.42
C PHE A 135 7.50 -4.15 -22.38
N VAL A 136 7.51 -3.05 -21.61
CA VAL A 136 6.46 -2.74 -20.63
C VAL A 136 5.12 -2.58 -21.32
N ASP A 137 5.06 -1.89 -22.48
CA ASP A 137 3.86 -1.69 -23.28
C ASP A 137 3.28 -3.01 -23.76
N ALA A 138 4.12 -3.87 -24.35
CA ALA A 138 3.72 -5.19 -24.84
C ALA A 138 3.17 -6.07 -23.69
N PHE A 139 3.83 -6.01 -22.53
CA PHE A 139 3.38 -6.75 -21.35
C PHE A 139 2.01 -6.25 -20.84
N MET A 140 1.78 -4.94 -20.84
CA MET A 140 0.52 -4.33 -20.39
C MET A 140 -0.61 -4.41 -21.43
N ALA A 141 -0.31 -4.75 -22.67
CA ALA A 141 -1.33 -4.93 -23.72
C ALA A 141 -2.23 -6.17 -23.47
N VAL A 142 -1.71 -7.16 -22.72
CA VAL A 142 -2.47 -8.35 -22.34
C VAL A 142 -3.17 -8.11 -21.01
N PRO A 143 -4.47 -8.46 -20.86
CA PRO A 143 -5.17 -8.38 -19.59
C PRO A 143 -4.41 -9.13 -18.50
N GLN A 144 -4.10 -8.44 -17.39
CA GLN A 144 -3.20 -8.95 -16.35
C GLN A 144 -3.62 -10.31 -15.78
N LEU A 145 -4.93 -10.53 -15.56
CA LEU A 145 -5.44 -11.80 -15.06
C LEU A 145 -5.10 -12.98 -15.98
N ILE A 146 -5.18 -12.78 -17.31
CA ILE A 146 -4.83 -13.81 -18.29
C ILE A 146 -3.35 -14.16 -18.22
N VAL A 147 -2.48 -13.15 -18.10
CA VAL A 147 -1.03 -13.35 -17.91
C VAL A 147 -0.75 -14.15 -16.64
N LEU A 148 -1.38 -13.76 -15.54
CA LEU A 148 -1.23 -14.43 -14.24
C LEU A 148 -1.66 -15.90 -14.33
N MET A 149 -2.85 -16.19 -14.85
CA MET A 149 -3.36 -17.57 -15.00
C MET A 149 -2.47 -18.40 -15.91
N THR A 150 -2.02 -17.83 -17.03
CA THR A 150 -1.13 -18.54 -17.98
C THR A 150 0.19 -18.92 -17.33
N ILE A 151 0.83 -18.00 -16.59
CA ILE A 151 2.08 -18.28 -15.93
C ILE A 151 1.87 -19.31 -14.81
N MET A 152 0.82 -19.15 -13.99
CA MET A 152 0.53 -20.07 -12.88
C MET A 152 0.16 -21.47 -13.39
N SER A 153 -0.49 -21.61 -14.54
CA SER A 153 -0.79 -22.94 -15.13
C SER A 153 0.48 -23.70 -15.53
N ILE A 154 1.57 -23.02 -15.82
CA ILE A 154 2.88 -23.61 -16.18
C ILE A 154 3.72 -23.92 -14.95
N ILE A 155 3.78 -22.99 -13.99
CA ILE A 155 4.65 -23.08 -12.81
C ILE A 155 4.01 -23.93 -11.70
N GLY A 156 2.66 -24.02 -11.70
CA GLY A 156 1.88 -24.71 -10.68
C GLY A 156 1.49 -23.81 -9.50
N ASN A 157 0.62 -24.36 -8.64
CA ASN A 157 0.07 -23.67 -7.47
C ASN A 157 1.08 -23.64 -6.32
N GLY A 158 1.12 -22.52 -5.60
CA GLY A 158 1.96 -22.37 -4.41
C GLY A 158 2.09 -20.94 -3.96
N MET A 159 2.26 -20.74 -2.68
CA MET A 159 2.39 -19.40 -2.10
C MET A 159 3.61 -18.64 -2.67
N PHE A 160 4.74 -19.33 -2.80
CA PHE A 160 5.96 -18.73 -3.35
C PHE A 160 5.79 -18.36 -4.82
N GLN A 161 5.17 -19.23 -5.62
CA GLN A 161 4.86 -19.00 -7.03
C GLN A 161 3.96 -17.77 -7.20
N VAL A 162 2.90 -17.69 -6.40
CA VAL A 162 1.98 -16.54 -6.40
C VAL A 162 2.72 -15.23 -6.08
N ILE A 163 3.57 -15.23 -5.05
CA ILE A 163 4.37 -14.05 -4.68
C ILE A 163 5.29 -13.62 -5.83
N LEU A 164 6.00 -14.57 -6.46
CA LEU A 164 6.89 -14.28 -7.57
C LEU A 164 6.13 -13.71 -8.77
N VAL A 165 5.07 -14.39 -9.19
CA VAL A 165 4.30 -13.99 -10.38
C VAL A 165 3.63 -12.64 -10.17
N LEU A 166 2.97 -12.43 -9.03
CA LEU A 166 2.34 -11.14 -8.70
C LEU A 166 3.38 -10.03 -8.56
N GLY A 167 4.49 -10.29 -7.87
CA GLY A 167 5.55 -9.30 -7.66
C GLY A 167 6.20 -8.87 -8.97
N ILE A 168 6.52 -9.80 -9.87
CA ILE A 168 7.13 -9.50 -11.17
C ILE A 168 6.17 -8.75 -12.07
N THR A 169 4.97 -9.29 -12.27
CA THR A 169 3.99 -8.73 -13.21
C THR A 169 3.53 -7.32 -12.79
N THR A 170 3.24 -7.16 -11.50
CA THR A 170 2.85 -5.86 -10.94
C THR A 170 4.04 -4.89 -10.92
N GLY A 171 5.26 -5.39 -10.67
CA GLY A 171 6.48 -4.59 -10.72
C GLY A 171 6.77 -4.00 -12.09
N ILE A 172 6.61 -4.79 -13.15
CA ILE A 172 6.76 -4.32 -14.54
C ILE A 172 5.75 -3.19 -14.82
N SER A 173 4.48 -3.40 -14.51
CA SER A 173 3.42 -2.42 -14.77
C SER A 173 3.62 -1.12 -13.97
N SER A 174 3.99 -1.22 -12.69
CA SER A 174 4.23 -0.09 -11.79
C SER A 174 5.50 0.72 -12.15
N SER A 175 6.41 0.15 -12.94
CA SER A 175 7.66 0.85 -13.33
C SER A 175 7.42 2.19 -14.01
N ARG A 176 6.28 2.36 -14.70
CA ARG A 176 5.88 3.63 -15.35
C ARG A 176 5.67 4.77 -14.35
N VAL A 177 5.08 4.47 -13.19
CA VAL A 177 4.87 5.47 -12.13
C VAL A 177 6.21 5.97 -11.62
N ILE A 178 7.13 5.05 -11.35
CA ILE A 178 8.47 5.38 -10.87
C ILE A 178 9.26 6.13 -11.94
N ARG A 179 9.21 5.69 -13.20
CA ARG A 179 9.84 6.37 -14.34
C ARG A 179 9.38 7.82 -14.45
N SER A 180 8.07 8.07 -14.37
CA SER A 180 7.52 9.43 -14.43
C SER A 180 8.05 10.33 -13.31
N ALA A 181 8.14 9.80 -12.08
CA ALA A 181 8.73 10.52 -10.95
C ALA A 181 10.22 10.83 -11.19
N VAL A 182 10.98 9.88 -11.74
CA VAL A 182 12.40 10.06 -12.05
C VAL A 182 12.61 11.16 -13.09
N ILE A 183 11.83 11.17 -14.18
CA ILE A 183 11.92 12.20 -15.23
C ILE A 183 11.66 13.59 -14.62
N THR A 184 10.67 13.71 -13.76
CA THR A 184 10.34 14.96 -13.07
C THR A 184 11.48 15.43 -12.15
N ILE A 185 12.11 14.52 -11.39
CA ILE A 185 13.22 14.88 -10.49
C ILE A 185 14.49 15.18 -11.26
N LYS A 186 14.76 14.45 -12.36
CA LYS A 186 15.95 14.66 -13.21
C LYS A 186 16.00 16.07 -13.81
N SER A 187 14.87 16.71 -14.08
CA SER A 187 14.80 18.08 -14.60
C SER A 187 15.11 19.18 -13.57
N ASN A 188 15.29 18.85 -12.28
CA ASN A 188 15.59 19.82 -11.24
C ASN A 188 17.05 20.32 -11.34
N MET A 189 17.26 21.61 -11.04
CA MET A 189 18.57 22.28 -11.15
C MET A 189 19.68 21.61 -10.33
N TYR A 190 19.37 21.06 -9.15
CA TYR A 190 20.38 20.41 -8.31
C TYR A 190 20.88 19.09 -8.92
N VAL A 191 20.07 18.37 -9.72
CA VAL A 191 20.49 17.16 -10.44
C VAL A 191 21.36 17.56 -11.62
N GLN A 192 20.97 18.60 -12.36
CA GLN A 192 21.78 19.13 -13.46
C GLN A 192 23.14 19.67 -12.97
N ALA A 193 23.15 20.33 -11.80
CA ALA A 193 24.39 20.78 -11.17
C ALA A 193 25.30 19.61 -10.79
N ALA A 194 24.73 18.51 -10.28
CA ALA A 194 25.49 17.29 -9.98
C ALA A 194 26.11 16.69 -11.24
N ASP A 195 25.38 16.66 -12.36
CA ASP A 195 25.92 16.19 -13.66
C ASP A 195 27.02 17.13 -14.18
N ALA A 196 26.84 18.46 -14.06
CA ALA A 196 27.81 19.47 -14.50
C ALA A 196 29.16 19.37 -13.78
N ILE A 197 29.18 18.95 -12.51
CA ILE A 197 30.42 18.72 -11.74
C ILE A 197 30.98 17.31 -11.90
N GLY A 198 30.46 16.51 -12.89
CA GLY A 198 30.96 15.19 -13.22
C GLY A 198 30.51 14.07 -12.27
N CYS A 199 29.39 14.20 -11.60
CA CYS A 199 28.86 13.13 -10.75
C CYS A 199 28.47 11.91 -11.59
N GLY A 200 29.01 10.73 -11.26
CA GLY A 200 28.72 9.49 -12.00
C GLY A 200 27.25 9.07 -11.88
N SER A 201 26.72 8.45 -12.94
CA SER A 201 25.31 8.06 -13.09
C SER A 201 24.73 7.28 -11.89
N ILE A 202 25.45 6.27 -11.39
CA ILE A 202 25.01 5.46 -10.23
C ILE A 202 24.87 6.33 -8.99
N ARG A 203 25.84 7.24 -8.77
CA ARG A 203 25.81 8.15 -7.63
C ARG A 203 24.65 9.14 -7.74
N THR A 204 24.39 9.68 -8.93
CA THR A 204 23.25 10.56 -9.19
C THR A 204 21.92 9.83 -8.94
N MET A 205 21.75 8.61 -9.48
CA MET A 205 20.55 7.80 -9.26
C MET A 205 20.30 7.50 -7.77
N THR A 206 21.34 7.01 -7.06
CA THR A 206 21.16 6.52 -5.68
C THR A 206 21.12 7.63 -4.65
N ARG A 207 21.86 8.73 -4.85
CA ARG A 207 22.02 9.80 -3.85
C ARG A 207 21.15 11.03 -4.12
N HIS A 208 20.80 11.29 -5.36
CA HIS A 208 20.06 12.49 -5.73
C HIS A 208 18.64 12.18 -6.22
N ILE A 209 18.40 11.08 -6.95
CA ILE A 209 17.08 10.75 -7.49
C ILE A 209 16.29 9.89 -6.49
N LEU A 210 16.80 8.70 -6.15
CA LEU A 210 16.10 7.71 -5.35
C LEU A 210 15.55 8.28 -4.01
N PRO A 211 16.32 9.04 -3.21
CA PRO A 211 15.79 9.60 -1.97
C PRO A 211 14.66 10.61 -2.18
N ASN A 212 14.66 11.31 -3.30
CA ASN A 212 13.66 12.34 -3.61
C ASN A 212 12.36 11.75 -4.19
N ILE A 213 12.37 10.52 -4.73
CA ILE A 213 11.17 9.81 -5.17
C ILE A 213 10.64 8.81 -4.12
N MET A 214 11.27 8.69 -2.94
CA MET A 214 10.86 7.73 -1.90
C MET A 214 9.41 7.90 -1.48
N ALA A 215 8.90 9.13 -1.39
CA ALA A 215 7.50 9.37 -1.09
C ALA A 215 6.59 8.72 -2.15
N THR A 216 6.91 8.89 -3.44
CA THR A 216 6.17 8.26 -4.54
C THR A 216 6.24 6.74 -4.46
N ILE A 217 7.41 6.15 -4.15
CA ILE A 217 7.58 4.70 -4.00
C ILE A 217 6.71 4.16 -2.86
N ILE A 218 6.69 4.85 -1.71
CA ILE A 218 5.92 4.44 -0.54
C ILE A 218 4.40 4.53 -0.82
N ILE A 219 3.95 5.61 -1.44
CA ILE A 219 2.54 5.79 -1.81
C ILE A 219 2.11 4.70 -2.79
N ASP A 220 2.89 4.48 -3.85
CA ASP A 220 2.61 3.46 -4.84
C ASP A 220 2.65 2.04 -4.24
N ALA A 221 3.52 1.77 -3.25
CA ALA A 221 3.57 0.51 -2.53
C ALA A 221 2.27 0.23 -1.76
N THR A 222 1.68 1.23 -1.10
CA THR A 222 0.42 1.03 -0.37
C THR A 222 -0.75 0.70 -1.31
N ILE A 223 -0.86 1.39 -2.44
CA ILE A 223 -1.90 1.11 -3.45
C ILE A 223 -1.72 -0.30 -4.05
N ILE A 224 -0.48 -0.66 -4.39
CA ILE A 224 -0.17 -1.96 -4.98
C ILE A 224 -0.40 -3.11 -4.01
N MET A 225 -0.18 -2.92 -2.72
CA MET A 225 -0.45 -3.96 -1.72
C MET A 225 -1.92 -4.40 -1.73
N GLY A 226 -2.86 -3.46 -1.81
CA GLY A 226 -4.28 -3.78 -1.96
C GLY A 226 -4.60 -4.51 -3.27
N ALA A 227 -3.98 -4.07 -4.38
CA ALA A 227 -4.14 -4.72 -5.67
C ALA A 227 -3.58 -6.15 -5.69
N ILE A 228 -2.41 -6.41 -5.08
CA ILE A 228 -1.81 -7.75 -4.98
C ILE A 228 -2.70 -8.69 -4.16
N ILE A 229 -3.25 -8.23 -3.04
CA ILE A 229 -4.16 -9.05 -2.21
C ILE A 229 -5.42 -9.41 -3.02
N LEU A 230 -6.00 -8.46 -3.77
CA LEU A 230 -7.16 -8.73 -4.61
C LEU A 230 -6.84 -9.67 -5.77
N GLN A 231 -5.68 -9.54 -6.40
CA GLN A 231 -5.23 -10.42 -7.48
C GLN A 231 -4.93 -11.84 -6.98
N GLU A 232 -4.31 -11.97 -5.79
CA GLU A 232 -4.14 -13.27 -5.12
C GLU A 232 -5.50 -13.94 -4.90
N ALA A 233 -6.45 -13.22 -4.32
CA ALA A 233 -7.77 -13.74 -4.07
C ALA A 233 -8.48 -14.16 -5.37
N SER A 234 -8.31 -13.41 -6.45
CA SER A 234 -8.84 -13.74 -7.79
C SER A 234 -8.19 -15.01 -8.36
N LEU A 235 -6.86 -15.17 -8.24
CA LEU A 235 -6.14 -16.37 -8.66
C LEU A 235 -6.56 -17.59 -7.85
N SER A 236 -6.64 -17.46 -6.53
CA SER A 236 -7.07 -18.53 -5.63
C SER A 236 -8.53 -18.91 -5.86
N PHE A 237 -9.40 -17.94 -6.14
CA PHE A 237 -10.80 -18.19 -6.54
C PHE A 237 -10.89 -19.01 -7.81
N LEU A 238 -10.05 -18.74 -8.81
CA LEU A 238 -10.00 -19.48 -10.09
C LEU A 238 -9.22 -20.79 -10.01
N GLY A 239 -8.69 -21.16 -8.83
CA GLY A 239 -7.95 -22.41 -8.62
C GLY A 239 -6.48 -22.36 -9.02
N TYR A 240 -5.94 -21.21 -9.39
CA TYR A 240 -4.53 -21.00 -9.76
C TYR A 240 -3.68 -20.33 -8.65
N GLY A 241 -4.20 -20.22 -7.45
CA GLY A 241 -3.57 -19.53 -6.33
C GLY A 241 -2.79 -20.42 -5.40
N VAL A 242 -3.02 -20.25 -4.11
CA VAL A 242 -2.43 -21.06 -3.03
C VAL A 242 -3.05 -22.47 -3.04
N PRO A 243 -2.31 -23.52 -2.67
CA PRO A 243 -2.85 -24.88 -2.56
C PRO A 243 -4.07 -24.93 -1.62
N PRO A 244 -5.04 -25.85 -1.86
CA PRO A 244 -6.30 -25.91 -1.10
C PRO A 244 -6.16 -26.24 0.39
N ASP A 245 -5.04 -26.82 0.80
CA ASP A 245 -4.70 -27.12 2.20
C ASP A 245 -4.30 -25.87 3.00
N ILE A 246 -4.04 -24.76 2.32
CA ILE A 246 -3.73 -23.47 2.91
C ILE A 246 -4.92 -22.54 2.71
N PRO A 247 -5.67 -22.16 3.76
CA PRO A 247 -6.82 -21.26 3.60
C PRO A 247 -6.36 -19.88 3.16
N SER A 248 -6.89 -19.41 2.04
CA SER A 248 -6.88 -18.01 1.64
C SER A 248 -8.32 -17.53 1.45
N TRP A 249 -8.55 -16.23 1.56
CA TRP A 249 -9.91 -15.70 1.38
C TRP A 249 -10.45 -15.99 -0.03
N GLY A 250 -9.57 -16.03 -1.04
CA GLY A 250 -9.94 -16.38 -2.42
C GLY A 250 -10.35 -17.85 -2.56
N SER A 251 -9.58 -18.79 -1.98
CA SER A 251 -9.92 -20.22 -2.00
C SER A 251 -11.19 -20.52 -1.19
N MET A 252 -11.40 -19.84 -0.06
CA MET A 252 -12.67 -19.95 0.70
C MET A 252 -13.88 -19.53 -0.11
N LEU A 253 -13.76 -18.48 -0.92
CA LEU A 253 -14.84 -18.01 -1.80
C LEU A 253 -15.18 -19.05 -2.90
N SER A 254 -14.18 -19.68 -3.50
CA SER A 254 -14.36 -20.67 -4.57
C SER A 254 -14.82 -22.05 -4.04
N LEU A 255 -14.01 -22.64 -3.17
CA LEU A 255 -14.20 -24.04 -2.73
C LEU A 255 -15.43 -24.20 -1.83
N GLN A 256 -15.71 -23.24 -1.01
CA GLN A 256 -16.75 -23.28 0.01
C GLN A 256 -17.91 -22.36 -0.32
N GLY A 257 -17.61 -21.10 -0.65
CA GLY A 257 -18.59 -20.05 -0.87
C GLY A 257 -19.48 -20.32 -2.07
N GLU A 258 -18.90 -20.57 -3.24
CA GLU A 258 -19.66 -20.81 -4.48
C GLU A 258 -20.47 -22.11 -4.40
N LYS A 259 -19.83 -23.19 -3.99
CA LYS A 259 -20.40 -24.53 -3.99
C LYS A 259 -21.54 -24.70 -3.00
N TYR A 260 -21.45 -24.05 -1.83
CA TYR A 260 -22.43 -24.19 -0.74
C TYR A 260 -23.22 -22.91 -0.48
N MET A 261 -23.23 -21.96 -1.42
CA MET A 261 -23.88 -20.64 -1.23
C MET A 261 -25.37 -20.75 -0.89
N GLN A 262 -26.08 -21.75 -1.43
CA GLN A 262 -27.51 -21.96 -1.15
C GLN A 262 -27.77 -22.55 0.23
N GLN A 263 -26.85 -23.37 0.76
CA GLN A 263 -27.01 -24.07 2.02
C GLN A 263 -26.42 -23.30 3.20
N ALA A 264 -25.27 -22.65 2.97
CA ALA A 264 -24.52 -21.92 3.97
C ALA A 264 -23.91 -20.63 3.37
N PRO A 265 -24.72 -19.58 3.12
CA PRO A 265 -24.28 -18.34 2.47
C PRO A 265 -23.16 -17.63 3.28
N ALA A 266 -23.08 -17.87 4.57
CA ALA A 266 -22.03 -17.35 5.45
C ALA A 266 -20.62 -17.72 5.00
N LEU A 267 -20.43 -18.88 4.33
CA LEU A 267 -19.14 -19.34 3.81
C LEU A 267 -18.59 -18.43 2.70
N ALA A 268 -19.44 -17.75 1.95
CA ALA A 268 -19.05 -16.76 0.96
C ALA A 268 -18.98 -15.35 1.57
N LEU A 269 -19.93 -15.00 2.43
CA LEU A 269 -20.06 -13.65 2.96
C LEU A 269 -18.87 -13.23 3.84
N TRP A 270 -18.38 -14.10 4.73
CA TRP A 270 -17.31 -13.76 5.65
C TRP A 270 -15.97 -13.49 4.96
N PRO A 271 -15.45 -14.38 4.09
CA PRO A 271 -14.21 -14.09 3.37
C PRO A 271 -14.36 -12.94 2.38
N GLY A 272 -15.50 -12.79 1.72
CA GLY A 272 -15.80 -11.65 0.84
C GLY A 272 -15.78 -10.31 1.60
N PHE A 273 -16.39 -10.28 2.79
CA PHE A 273 -16.40 -9.09 3.64
C PHE A 273 -15.01 -8.76 4.19
N ALA A 274 -14.25 -9.76 4.64
CA ALA A 274 -12.89 -9.58 5.13
C ALA A 274 -11.97 -9.01 4.02
N LEU A 275 -12.03 -9.60 2.82
CA LEU A 275 -11.29 -9.13 1.66
C LEU A 275 -11.67 -7.68 1.30
N SER A 276 -12.97 -7.38 1.26
CA SER A 276 -13.46 -6.04 0.91
C SER A 276 -13.00 -4.98 1.91
N ILE A 277 -13.11 -5.25 3.21
CA ILE A 277 -12.69 -4.31 4.26
C ILE A 277 -11.18 -4.08 4.19
N VAL A 278 -10.39 -5.13 4.02
CA VAL A 278 -8.93 -5.02 4.00
C VAL A 278 -8.46 -4.25 2.77
N VAL A 279 -8.96 -4.58 1.57
CA VAL A 279 -8.59 -3.87 0.34
C VAL A 279 -9.03 -2.41 0.41
N TYR A 280 -10.25 -2.15 0.87
CA TYR A 280 -10.75 -0.79 1.06
C TYR A 280 -9.90 -0.02 2.09
N GLY A 281 -9.59 -0.63 3.23
CA GLY A 281 -8.77 -0.04 4.27
C GLY A 281 -7.37 0.32 3.80
N ILE A 282 -6.71 -0.58 3.07
CA ILE A 282 -5.38 -0.34 2.50
C ILE A 282 -5.42 0.84 1.51
N ASN A 283 -6.42 0.90 0.62
CA ASN A 283 -6.56 1.98 -0.34
C ASN A 283 -6.82 3.33 0.35
N MET A 284 -7.73 3.38 1.35
CA MET A 284 -8.00 4.59 2.12
C MET A 284 -6.76 5.08 2.87
N PHE A 285 -5.96 4.16 3.42
CA PHE A 285 -4.70 4.50 4.05
C PHE A 285 -3.68 5.03 3.03
N GLY A 286 -3.57 4.38 1.86
CA GLY A 286 -2.68 4.80 0.78
C GLY A 286 -3.01 6.20 0.24
N ASP A 287 -4.30 6.50 0.03
CA ASP A 287 -4.76 7.82 -0.39
C ASP A 287 -4.46 8.90 0.66
N ALA A 288 -4.70 8.60 1.94
CA ALA A 288 -4.37 9.52 3.01
C ALA A 288 -2.86 9.76 3.11
N LEU A 289 -2.04 8.72 2.93
CA LEU A 289 -0.59 8.83 2.92
C LEU A 289 -0.10 9.68 1.73
N ARG A 290 -0.71 9.51 0.55
CA ARG A 290 -0.45 10.33 -0.62
C ARG A 290 -0.71 11.81 -0.33
N ASP A 291 -1.87 12.14 0.21
CA ASP A 291 -2.25 13.52 0.52
C ASP A 291 -1.31 14.17 1.55
N LEU A 292 -0.84 13.38 2.53
CA LEU A 292 0.05 13.87 3.58
C LEU A 292 1.52 13.99 3.13
N LEU A 293 1.97 13.13 2.21
CA LEU A 293 3.35 13.11 1.73
C LEU A 293 3.57 13.99 0.50
N ASP A 294 2.52 14.37 -0.26
CA ASP A 294 2.64 15.23 -1.45
C ASP A 294 3.07 16.66 -1.06
N PRO A 295 4.28 17.11 -1.45
CA PRO A 295 4.75 18.47 -1.14
C PRO A 295 3.89 19.56 -1.79
N ARG A 296 3.22 19.27 -2.92
CA ARG A 296 2.40 20.21 -3.66
C ARG A 296 1.12 20.57 -2.88
N LEU A 297 0.58 19.61 -2.12
CA LEU A 297 -0.56 19.84 -1.23
C LEU A 297 -0.14 20.55 0.07
N ARG A 298 1.14 20.49 0.45
CA ARG A 298 1.68 21.27 1.59
C ARG A 298 1.80 22.76 1.26
N GLY A 299 2.00 23.12 -0.02
CA GLY A 299 2.12 24.51 -0.51
C GLY A 299 0.84 25.06 -1.16
N GLY A 300 -0.23 24.28 -1.25
CA GLY A 300 -1.50 24.67 -1.85
C GLY A 300 -2.16 25.81 -1.12
N VAL A 301 -2.13 26.94 -1.79
CA VAL A 301 -3.00 28.13 -1.66
C VAL A 301 -3.71 28.22 -0.32
N GLY A 302 -2.99 28.81 0.64
CA GLY A 302 -3.63 29.61 1.68
C GLY A 302 -4.80 28.96 2.38
N ARG A 303 -4.59 28.14 3.38
CA ARG A 303 -5.18 28.49 4.65
C ARG A 303 -4.45 29.76 5.17
N TYR A 304 -4.61 30.86 4.44
CA TYR A 304 -4.74 32.13 5.10
C TYR A 304 -6.05 32.02 5.90
N THR A 305 -6.03 31.32 7.00
CA THR A 305 -6.85 31.66 8.15
C THR A 305 -6.34 33.07 8.47
N LEU A 306 -6.98 34.05 7.82
CA LEU A 306 -6.87 35.43 8.23
C LEU A 306 -7.23 35.36 9.71
N ASN A 307 -6.20 35.36 10.55
CA ASN A 307 -6.37 35.37 11.98
C ASN A 307 -7.35 36.50 12.24
N ASN A 308 -8.42 36.25 13.01
CA ASN A 308 -9.47 37.25 13.26
C ASN A 308 -8.93 38.62 13.67
N LYS A 309 -7.70 38.66 14.24
CA LYS A 309 -6.93 39.89 14.50
C LYS A 309 -6.50 40.60 13.20
N ASN A 310 -6.10 39.90 12.17
CA ASN A 310 -5.66 40.49 10.89
C ASN A 310 -6.83 40.93 10.05
N LEU A 311 -7.98 40.21 10.08
CA LEU A 311 -9.24 40.64 9.48
C LEU A 311 -9.76 41.94 10.10
N LYS A 312 -9.69 42.07 11.45
CA LYS A 312 -10.05 43.30 12.14
C LYS A 312 -9.13 44.46 11.78
N LYS A 313 -7.80 44.22 11.65
CA LYS A 313 -6.83 45.26 11.20
C LYS A 313 -7.09 45.68 9.76
N LEU A 314 -7.36 44.76 8.84
CA LEU A 314 -7.67 45.04 7.44
C LEU A 314 -8.97 45.82 7.30
N LYS A 315 -10.05 45.46 8.00
CA LYS A 315 -11.31 46.18 8.02
C LYS A 315 -11.16 47.59 8.60
N LYS A 316 -10.30 47.76 9.61
CA LYS A 316 -10.03 49.12 10.18
C LYS A 316 -9.24 50.00 9.21
N SER A 317 -8.26 49.43 8.50
CA SER A 317 -7.48 50.14 7.47
C SER A 317 -8.36 50.56 6.28
N LEU A 318 -9.21 49.67 5.76
CA LEU A 318 -10.13 49.97 4.67
C LEU A 318 -11.15 51.06 5.06
N ARG A 319 -11.67 51.02 6.29
CA ARG A 319 -12.58 52.05 6.80
C ARG A 319 -11.92 53.43 6.92
N ASN A 320 -10.65 53.48 7.32
CA ASN A 320 -9.87 54.72 7.38
C ASN A 320 -9.57 55.29 6.00
N HIS A 321 -9.27 54.46 5.00
CA HIS A 321 -9.11 54.89 3.61
C HIS A 321 -10.40 55.40 2.99
N GLN A 322 -11.55 54.81 3.30
CA GLN A 322 -12.85 55.31 2.83
C GLN A 322 -13.27 56.61 3.48
N LEU A 323 -12.85 56.86 4.72
CA LEU A 323 -13.09 58.15 5.39
C LEU A 323 -12.17 59.26 4.86
N ALA A 324 -10.91 58.92 4.53
CA ALA A 324 -9.97 59.87 3.93
C ALA A 324 -10.29 60.22 2.48
N ALA A 325 -11.03 59.40 1.75
CA ALA A 325 -11.47 59.68 0.38
C ALA A 325 -12.80 60.48 0.28
N LYS A 326 -13.41 60.82 1.42
CA LYS A 326 -14.64 61.64 1.51
C LYS A 326 -14.40 63.07 2.04
N ILE A 327 -13.15 63.41 2.32
CA ILE A 327 -12.67 64.77 2.63
C ILE A 327 -11.92 65.31 1.40
#